data_c443714b48fa3b756a3e981387f1f6c6
#
_entry.id   c443714b48fa3b756a3e981387f1f6c6
#
_cell.length_a   1.000
_cell.length_b   1.000
_cell.length_c   1.000
_cell.angle_alpha   90.00
_cell.angle_beta   90.00
_cell.angle_gamma   90.00
#
_symmetry.space_group_name_H-M   'P 1'
#
loop_
_entity.id
_entity.type
_entity.pdbx_description
1 polymer ?
#
loop_
_entity_poly.entity_id
_entity_poly.type
_entity_poly.pdbx_seq_one_letter_code
_entity_poly.pdbx_strand_id
1 'polypeptide(L)'
;EFDKMRKRIMRHLNQRSEMLSGISHDLRTPLTRLKLQLAFMKDNELSKKMSLDIDEMEKMLNEYLKFTSSNYLEKDETFDISELIENTINKYNNNQIFKEIIPRIYMNGRKNLIKRSINNLIDNALKYAEKIEVHLSKKNNNILITIDDDGLGIPETEYENVFKPFYKIDKGRGDSKSSVGLG
;
A
#
# COMPACT_ATOMS: atom_id res chain seq x y z
N GLU A 1 -4.07 23.68 -27.31
CA GLU A 1 -2.81 23.76 -26.54
C GLU A 1 -2.89 22.93 -25.26
N PHE A 2 -3.96 23.03 -24.51
CA PHE A 2 -4.15 22.29 -23.26
C PHE A 2 -4.05 20.75 -23.45
N ASP A 3 -4.66 20.20 -24.49
CA ASP A 3 -4.57 18.76 -24.81
C ASP A 3 -3.16 18.30 -25.20
N LYS A 4 -2.40 19.15 -25.87
CA LYS A 4 -0.98 18.87 -26.20
C LYS A 4 -0.14 18.84 -24.92
N MET A 5 -0.37 19.78 -24.02
CA MET A 5 0.32 19.84 -22.73
C MET A 5 -0.03 18.61 -21.87
N ARG A 6 -1.31 18.25 -21.76
CA ARG A 6 -1.78 17.05 -21.06
C ARG A 6 -1.11 15.78 -21.60
N LYS A 7 -1.10 15.60 -22.93
CA LYS A 7 -0.46 14.45 -23.58
C LYS A 7 1.05 14.41 -23.32
N ARG A 8 1.72 15.55 -23.27
CA ARG A 8 3.14 15.65 -22.95
C ARG A 8 3.43 15.26 -21.52
N ILE A 9 2.66 15.76 -20.56
CA ILE A 9 2.77 15.40 -19.15
C ILE A 9 2.55 13.90 -18.97
N MET A 10 1.49 13.33 -19.55
CA MET A 10 1.21 11.90 -19.48
C MET A 10 2.35 11.05 -20.06
N ARG A 11 2.96 11.48 -21.15
CA ARG A 11 4.10 10.81 -21.76
C ARG A 11 5.32 10.81 -20.82
N HIS A 12 5.63 11.95 -20.20
CA HIS A 12 6.72 12.04 -19.23
C HIS A 12 6.48 11.15 -18.01
N LEU A 13 5.25 11.10 -17.50
CA LEU A 13 4.89 10.24 -16.37
C LEU A 13 5.03 8.76 -16.73
N ASN A 14 4.59 8.35 -17.93
CA ASN A 14 4.75 6.98 -18.41
C ASN A 14 6.23 6.62 -18.61
N GLN A 15 7.03 7.46 -19.24
CA GLN A 15 8.47 7.25 -19.39
C GLN A 15 9.17 7.08 -18.04
N ARG A 16 8.79 7.90 -17.05
CA ARG A 16 9.33 7.78 -15.69
C ARG A 16 8.95 6.45 -15.05
N SER A 17 7.72 6.00 -15.23
CA SER A 17 7.23 4.71 -14.72
C SER A 17 7.96 3.53 -15.37
N GLU A 18 8.12 3.55 -16.69
CA GLU A 18 8.86 2.53 -17.46
C GLU A 18 10.34 2.47 -17.03
N MET A 19 10.99 3.63 -16.89
CA MET A 19 12.37 3.70 -16.42
C MET A 19 12.52 3.12 -15.02
N LEU A 20 11.63 3.45 -14.10
CA LEU A 20 11.65 2.90 -12.74
C LEU A 20 11.40 1.39 -12.72
N SER A 21 10.54 0.88 -13.59
CA SER A 21 10.31 -0.56 -13.77
C SER A 21 11.59 -1.26 -14.26
N GLY A 22 12.30 -0.68 -15.23
CA GLY A 22 13.58 -1.19 -15.70
C GLY A 22 14.64 -1.23 -14.60
N ILE A 23 14.84 -0.11 -13.89
CA ILE A 23 15.78 -0.02 -12.77
C ILE A 23 15.50 -1.09 -11.71
N SER A 24 14.22 -1.34 -11.42
CA SER A 24 13.87 -2.33 -10.40
C SER A 24 14.14 -3.75 -10.85
N HIS A 25 13.93 -4.07 -12.12
CA HIS A 25 14.35 -5.34 -12.68
C HIS A 25 15.88 -5.52 -12.52
N ASP A 26 16.63 -4.49 -12.83
CA ASP A 26 18.09 -4.52 -12.76
C ASP A 26 18.63 -4.58 -11.32
N LEU A 27 17.89 -4.01 -10.36
CA LEU A 27 18.20 -4.12 -8.92
C LEU A 27 17.81 -5.47 -8.33
N ARG A 28 16.77 -6.14 -8.85
CA ARG A 28 16.37 -7.47 -8.37
C ARG A 28 17.44 -8.52 -8.63
N THR A 29 18.12 -8.43 -9.76
CA THR A 29 19.19 -9.38 -10.15
C THR A 29 20.33 -9.45 -9.11
N PRO A 30 20.96 -8.33 -8.69
CA PRO A 30 22.00 -8.37 -7.66
C PRO A 30 21.46 -8.77 -6.28
N LEU A 31 20.22 -8.40 -5.91
CA LEU A 31 19.61 -8.83 -4.65
C LEU A 31 19.42 -10.35 -4.61
N THR A 32 18.91 -10.94 -5.69
CA THR A 32 18.79 -12.41 -5.81
C THR A 32 20.14 -13.09 -5.72
N ARG A 33 21.17 -12.52 -6.35
CA ARG A 33 22.54 -13.06 -6.26
C ARG A 33 23.10 -12.99 -4.83
N LEU A 34 22.86 -11.89 -4.12
CA LEU A 34 23.26 -11.77 -2.71
C LEU A 34 22.54 -12.81 -1.83
N LYS A 35 21.25 -13.03 -2.03
CA LYS A 35 20.51 -14.11 -1.35
C LYS A 35 21.11 -15.48 -1.60
N LEU A 36 21.44 -15.78 -2.85
CA LEU A 36 22.08 -17.05 -3.19
C LEU A 36 23.45 -17.19 -2.52
N GLN A 37 24.27 -16.13 -2.50
CA GLN A 37 25.57 -16.14 -1.82
C GLN A 37 25.43 -16.39 -0.32
N LEU A 38 24.43 -15.74 0.33
CA LEU A 38 24.15 -15.96 1.74
C LEU A 38 23.67 -17.40 2.03
N ALA A 39 22.90 -18.01 1.13
CA ALA A 39 22.45 -19.39 1.28
C ALA A 39 23.60 -20.42 1.26
N PHE A 40 24.75 -20.09 0.65
CA PHE A 40 25.96 -20.90 0.67
C PHE A 40 26.89 -20.62 1.87
N MET A 41 26.62 -19.56 2.63
CA MET A 41 27.39 -19.26 3.85
C MET A 41 26.92 -20.15 5.00
N LYS A 42 27.83 -20.40 5.96
CA LYS A 42 27.43 -21.09 7.18
C LYS A 42 26.35 -20.29 7.90
N ASP A 43 25.31 -20.99 8.37
CA ASP A 43 24.21 -20.39 9.12
C ASP A 43 24.74 -19.80 10.44
N ASN A 44 24.81 -18.48 10.50
CA ASN A 44 25.21 -17.73 11.67
C ASN A 44 24.31 -16.49 11.82
N GLU A 45 24.36 -15.86 12.98
CA GLU A 45 23.57 -14.66 13.29
C GLU A 45 23.73 -13.54 12.27
N LEU A 46 24.94 -13.39 11.73
CA LEU A 46 25.23 -12.35 10.74
C LEU A 46 24.57 -12.64 9.39
N SER A 47 24.65 -13.88 8.89
CA SER A 47 24.02 -14.28 7.63
C SER A 47 22.48 -14.15 7.70
N LYS A 48 21.88 -14.46 8.86
CA LYS A 48 20.43 -14.27 9.11
C LYS A 48 20.04 -12.79 9.05
N LYS A 49 20.80 -11.91 9.73
CA LYS A 49 20.55 -10.46 9.68
C LYS A 49 20.66 -9.91 8.25
N MET A 50 21.72 -10.28 7.54
CA MET A 50 21.89 -9.86 6.15
C MET A 50 20.78 -10.36 5.23
N SER A 51 20.25 -11.57 5.44
CA SER A 51 19.11 -12.08 4.69
C SER A 51 17.86 -11.23 4.94
N LEU A 52 17.58 -10.87 6.18
CA LEU A 52 16.45 -10.00 6.54
C LEU A 52 16.57 -8.61 5.91
N ASP A 53 17.78 -8.03 5.92
CA ASP A 53 18.03 -6.73 5.29
C ASP A 53 17.78 -6.78 3.77
N ILE A 54 18.19 -7.86 3.10
CA ILE A 54 17.93 -8.04 1.66
C ILE A 54 16.44 -8.24 1.38
N ASP A 55 15.72 -8.98 2.22
CA ASP A 55 14.27 -9.15 2.11
C ASP A 55 13.54 -7.82 2.28
N GLU A 56 14.00 -6.98 3.20
CA GLU A 56 13.47 -5.62 3.39
C GLU A 56 13.74 -4.74 2.17
N MET A 57 14.95 -4.78 1.60
CA MET A 57 15.29 -4.06 0.36
C MET A 57 14.42 -4.49 -0.82
N GLU A 58 14.18 -5.79 -1.03
CA GLU A 58 13.26 -6.28 -2.07
C GLU A 58 11.83 -5.78 -1.84
N LYS A 59 11.37 -5.78 -0.61
CA LYS A 59 10.05 -5.29 -0.26
C LYS A 59 9.92 -3.80 -0.56
N MET A 60 10.90 -2.98 -0.13
CA MET A 60 10.93 -1.54 -0.43
C MET A 60 10.88 -1.27 -1.93
N LEU A 61 11.69 -1.99 -2.71
CA LEU A 61 11.75 -1.87 -4.17
C LEU A 61 10.39 -2.18 -4.81
N ASN A 62 9.76 -3.28 -4.41
CA ASN A 62 8.47 -3.70 -4.95
C ASN A 62 7.34 -2.72 -4.56
N GLU A 63 7.35 -2.17 -3.35
CA GLU A 63 6.36 -1.18 -2.92
C GLU A 63 6.55 0.15 -3.65
N TYR A 64 7.79 0.59 -3.85
CA TYR A 64 8.10 1.78 -4.64
C TYR A 64 7.61 1.66 -6.09
N LEU A 65 7.81 0.49 -6.71
CA LEU A 65 7.28 0.21 -8.04
C LEU A 65 5.75 0.27 -8.10
N LYS A 66 5.09 -0.38 -7.16
CA LYS A 66 3.63 -0.32 -7.06
C LYS A 66 3.13 1.11 -6.88
N PHE A 67 3.86 1.94 -6.14
CA PHE A 67 3.53 3.35 -5.96
C PHE A 67 3.66 4.14 -7.26
N THR A 68 4.72 3.90 -8.03
CA THR A 68 5.03 4.69 -9.23
C THR A 68 4.29 4.23 -10.49
N SER A 69 4.01 2.93 -10.64
CA SER A 69 3.44 2.37 -11.87
C SER A 69 1.91 2.39 -11.94
N SER A 70 1.21 2.35 -10.81
CA SER A 70 -0.24 2.15 -10.79
C SER A 70 -1.07 3.44 -10.95
N ASN A 71 -0.48 4.62 -10.82
CA ASN A 71 -1.26 5.85 -10.63
C ASN A 71 -1.76 6.52 -11.93
N TYR A 72 -1.23 6.17 -13.11
CA TYR A 72 -1.46 6.99 -14.30
C TYR A 72 -2.25 6.33 -15.42
N LEU A 73 -2.39 5.00 -15.42
CA LEU A 73 -2.97 4.25 -16.52
C LEU A 73 -4.38 3.72 -16.26
N GLU A 74 -4.83 3.73 -15.01
CA GLU A 74 -6.15 3.20 -14.69
C GLU A 74 -7.23 4.21 -15.07
N LYS A 75 -8.20 3.74 -15.87
CA LYS A 75 -9.36 4.52 -16.26
C LYS A 75 -10.45 4.42 -15.20
N ASP A 76 -11.27 5.46 -15.15
CA ASP A 76 -12.48 5.41 -14.34
C ASP A 76 -13.46 4.39 -14.93
N GLU A 77 -14.01 3.55 -14.06
CA GLU A 77 -15.05 2.58 -14.36
C GLU A 77 -16.16 2.62 -13.31
N THR A 78 -17.37 2.22 -13.69
CA THR A 78 -18.47 2.08 -12.75
C THR A 78 -18.42 0.67 -12.15
N PHE A 79 -18.39 0.59 -10.82
CA PHE A 79 -18.33 -0.67 -10.08
C PHE A 79 -19.09 -0.61 -8.77
N ASP A 80 -19.41 -1.77 -8.22
CA ASP A 80 -20.02 -1.91 -6.89
C ASP A 80 -18.93 -1.82 -5.82
N ILE A 81 -18.95 -0.71 -5.05
CA ILE A 81 -17.97 -0.48 -3.96
C ILE A 81 -18.25 -1.39 -2.77
N SER A 82 -19.52 -1.79 -2.56
CA SER A 82 -19.89 -2.72 -1.48
C SER A 82 -19.22 -4.06 -1.70
N GLU A 83 -19.36 -4.61 -2.90
CA GLU A 83 -18.72 -5.87 -3.29
C GLU A 83 -17.18 -5.77 -3.23
N LEU A 84 -16.62 -4.63 -3.65
CA LEU A 84 -15.17 -4.42 -3.60
C LEU A 84 -14.64 -4.48 -2.16
N ILE A 85 -15.31 -3.82 -1.21
CA ILE A 85 -14.93 -3.80 0.21
C ILE A 85 -15.10 -5.19 0.81
N GLU A 86 -16.23 -5.86 0.59
CA GLU A 86 -16.47 -7.22 1.09
C GLU A 86 -15.42 -8.20 0.61
N ASN A 87 -15.14 -8.21 -0.70
CA ASN A 87 -14.11 -9.07 -1.30
C ASN A 87 -12.70 -8.74 -0.80
N THR A 88 -12.46 -7.50 -0.40
CA THR A 88 -11.19 -7.06 0.17
C THR A 88 -11.04 -7.58 1.58
N ILE A 89 -12.03 -7.37 2.45
CA ILE A 89 -12.04 -7.81 3.85
C ILE A 89 -11.97 -9.34 3.96
N ASN A 90 -12.76 -10.05 3.16
CA ASN A 90 -12.82 -11.52 3.21
C ASN A 90 -11.46 -12.20 2.93
N LYS A 91 -10.53 -11.51 2.26
CA LYS A 91 -9.18 -12.05 2.01
C LYS A 91 -8.31 -12.11 3.25
N TYR A 92 -8.58 -11.25 4.24
CA TYR A 92 -7.80 -11.23 5.46
C TYR A 92 -8.11 -12.40 6.40
N ASN A 93 -9.31 -13.02 6.26
CA ASN A 93 -9.76 -14.14 7.09
C ASN A 93 -9.45 -13.92 8.58
N ASN A 94 -9.72 -12.70 9.07
CA ASN A 94 -9.34 -12.24 10.40
C ASN A 94 -10.59 -11.87 11.21
N ASN A 95 -10.73 -12.46 12.39
CA ASN A 95 -11.85 -12.23 13.30
C ASN A 95 -11.82 -10.84 13.98
N GLN A 96 -10.75 -10.07 13.80
CA GLN A 96 -10.62 -8.71 14.35
C GLN A 96 -11.33 -7.66 13.51
N ILE A 97 -11.77 -8.01 12.28
CA ILE A 97 -12.41 -7.07 11.37
C ILE A 97 -13.94 -7.24 11.44
N PHE A 98 -14.60 -6.26 12.00
CA PHE A 98 -16.05 -6.12 12.01
C PHE A 98 -16.49 -5.24 10.84
N LYS A 99 -17.58 -5.60 10.19
CA LYS A 99 -18.03 -4.86 9.00
C LYS A 99 -19.52 -4.57 9.04
N GLU A 100 -19.88 -3.34 8.67
CA GLU A 100 -21.25 -2.91 8.39
C GLU A 100 -21.27 -2.24 7.02
N ILE A 101 -21.70 -3.00 6.01
CA ILE A 101 -21.62 -2.60 4.61
C ILE A 101 -23.01 -2.55 4.00
N ILE A 102 -23.46 -1.36 3.60
CA ILE A 102 -24.69 -1.22 2.83
C ILE A 102 -24.46 -1.82 1.44
N PRO A 103 -25.27 -2.80 1.00
CA PRO A 103 -25.07 -3.46 -0.28
C PRO A 103 -25.47 -2.59 -1.47
N ARG A 104 -24.95 -2.91 -2.66
CA ARG A 104 -25.32 -2.32 -3.94
C ARG A 104 -25.11 -0.81 -4.04
N ILE A 105 -24.01 -0.31 -3.52
CA ILE A 105 -23.57 1.06 -3.75
C ILE A 105 -22.62 1.09 -4.94
N TYR A 106 -23.03 1.78 -6.00
CA TYR A 106 -22.24 1.94 -7.21
C TYR A 106 -21.54 3.29 -7.22
N MET A 107 -20.29 3.31 -7.68
CA MET A 107 -19.53 4.53 -7.88
C MET A 107 -18.73 4.47 -9.19
N ASN A 108 -18.38 5.64 -9.71
CA ASN A 108 -17.46 5.78 -10.83
C ASN A 108 -16.10 6.24 -10.31
N GLY A 109 -15.04 5.54 -10.69
CA GLY A 109 -13.69 5.87 -10.26
C GLY A 109 -12.67 4.79 -10.61
N ARG A 110 -11.44 4.98 -10.14
CA ARG A 110 -10.33 4.06 -10.36
C ARG A 110 -10.36 2.93 -9.33
N LYS A 111 -10.95 1.82 -9.70
CA LYS A 111 -11.26 0.67 -8.83
C LYS A 111 -10.04 0.11 -8.09
N ASN A 112 -8.92 -0.07 -8.79
CA ASN A 112 -7.72 -0.64 -8.19
C ASN A 112 -7.01 0.34 -7.23
N LEU A 113 -7.07 1.65 -7.51
CA LEU A 113 -6.56 2.66 -6.58
C LEU A 113 -7.36 2.69 -5.29
N ILE A 114 -8.69 2.66 -5.40
CA ILE A 114 -9.58 2.63 -4.22
C ILE A 114 -9.34 1.35 -3.41
N LYS A 115 -9.29 0.19 -4.10
CA LYS A 115 -8.96 -1.09 -3.45
C LYS A 115 -7.62 -1.05 -2.71
N ARG A 116 -6.61 -0.44 -3.34
CA ARG A 116 -5.29 -0.29 -2.73
C ARG A 116 -5.34 0.59 -1.48
N SER A 117 -6.08 1.71 -1.52
CA SER A 117 -6.26 2.58 -0.36
C SER A 117 -6.91 1.85 0.80
N ILE A 118 -7.96 1.07 0.53
CA ILE A 118 -8.65 0.25 1.53
C ILE A 118 -7.69 -0.79 2.13
N ASN A 119 -6.94 -1.52 1.28
CA ASN A 119 -5.95 -2.49 1.76
C ASN A 119 -4.90 -1.82 2.67
N ASN A 120 -4.36 -0.67 2.26
CA ASN A 120 -3.35 0.04 3.03
C ASN A 120 -3.87 0.44 4.42
N LEU A 121 -5.12 0.91 4.50
CA LEU A 121 -5.74 1.28 5.78
C LEU A 121 -5.98 0.03 6.65
N ILE A 122 -6.50 -1.05 6.09
CA ILE A 122 -6.72 -2.31 6.82
C ILE A 122 -5.39 -2.91 7.27
N ASP A 123 -4.37 -2.96 6.41
CA ASP A 123 -3.03 -3.46 6.75
C ASP A 123 -2.39 -2.64 7.87
N ASN A 124 -2.62 -1.32 7.86
CA ASN A 124 -2.15 -0.43 8.91
C ASN A 124 -2.89 -0.70 10.23
N ALA A 125 -4.22 -0.78 10.20
CA ALA A 125 -5.03 -1.08 11.37
C ALA A 125 -4.67 -2.45 11.99
N LEU A 126 -4.54 -3.52 11.18
CA LEU A 126 -4.13 -4.87 11.65
C LEU A 126 -2.75 -4.89 12.30
N LYS A 127 -1.92 -3.92 12.00
CA LYS A 127 -0.58 -3.84 12.57
C LYS A 127 -0.56 -3.20 13.96
N TYR A 128 -1.47 -2.30 14.24
CA TYR A 128 -1.43 -1.45 15.42
C TYR A 128 -2.64 -1.60 16.35
N ALA A 129 -3.67 -2.34 15.94
CA ALA A 129 -4.92 -2.48 16.66
C ALA A 129 -5.32 -3.95 16.84
N GLU A 130 -6.20 -4.19 17.81
CA GLU A 130 -6.81 -5.49 18.06
C GLU A 130 -8.21 -5.60 17.45
N LYS A 131 -8.91 -4.48 17.30
CA LYS A 131 -10.25 -4.40 16.74
C LYS A 131 -10.29 -3.37 15.62
N ILE A 132 -10.93 -3.75 14.50
CA ILE A 132 -11.11 -2.90 13.32
C ILE A 132 -12.58 -2.90 12.93
N GLU A 133 -13.15 -1.73 12.72
CA GLU A 133 -14.52 -1.58 12.25
C GLU A 133 -14.53 -0.91 10.89
N VAL A 134 -15.16 -1.56 9.91
CA VAL A 134 -15.28 -1.04 8.54
C VAL A 134 -16.74 -0.75 8.23
N HIS A 135 -17.06 0.51 7.98
CA HIS A 135 -18.41 0.92 7.64
C HIS A 135 -18.47 1.50 6.23
N LEU A 136 -19.50 1.11 5.49
CA LEU A 136 -19.86 1.72 4.21
C LEU A 136 -21.28 2.27 4.30
N SER A 137 -21.42 3.57 4.11
CA SER A 137 -22.71 4.24 4.10
C SER A 137 -22.85 5.20 2.91
N LYS A 138 -24.10 5.52 2.58
CA LYS A 138 -24.42 6.54 1.59
C LYS A 138 -25.32 7.59 2.22
N LYS A 139 -24.81 8.83 2.26
CA LYS A 139 -25.59 9.96 2.80
C LYS A 139 -25.70 11.03 1.70
N ASN A 140 -26.93 11.33 1.33
CA ASN A 140 -27.23 12.19 0.18
C ASN A 140 -26.60 11.61 -1.08
N ASN A 141 -25.68 12.34 -1.72
CA ASN A 141 -24.99 11.88 -2.92
C ASN A 141 -23.53 11.46 -2.63
N ASN A 142 -23.11 11.42 -1.36
CA ASN A 142 -21.75 11.06 -0.95
C ASN A 142 -21.71 9.61 -0.45
N ILE A 143 -20.67 8.90 -0.85
CA ILE A 143 -20.33 7.58 -0.33
C ILE A 143 -19.28 7.80 0.77
N LEU A 144 -19.58 7.29 1.96
CA LEU A 144 -18.67 7.37 3.11
C LEU A 144 -18.17 5.98 3.44
N ILE A 145 -16.86 5.83 3.44
CA ILE A 145 -16.15 4.63 3.88
C ILE A 145 -15.35 5.05 5.12
N THR A 146 -15.61 4.40 6.26
CA THR A 146 -14.82 4.59 7.47
C THR A 146 -14.12 3.29 7.84
N ILE A 147 -12.90 3.41 8.32
CA ILE A 147 -12.10 2.32 8.87
C ILE A 147 -11.59 2.83 10.20
N ASP A 148 -12.19 2.34 11.27
CA ASP A 148 -11.91 2.75 12.63
C ASP A 148 -11.13 1.61 13.32
N ASP A 149 -10.11 1.95 14.08
CA ASP A 149 -9.28 1.01 14.82
C ASP A 149 -9.09 1.47 16.27
N ASP A 150 -8.87 0.51 17.18
CA ASP A 150 -8.62 0.76 18.60
C ASP A 150 -7.12 0.91 18.94
N GLY A 151 -6.30 1.19 17.95
CA GLY A 151 -4.87 1.41 18.10
C GLY A 151 -4.52 2.69 18.86
N LEU A 152 -3.21 2.91 19.04
CA LEU A 152 -2.70 4.06 19.81
C LEU A 152 -3.00 5.42 19.19
N GLY A 153 -3.60 5.46 18.00
CA GLY A 153 -3.86 6.67 17.25
C GLY A 153 -2.60 7.35 16.73
N ILE A 154 -2.81 8.46 16.05
CA ILE A 154 -1.76 9.30 15.46
C ILE A 154 -1.74 10.63 16.23
N PRO A 155 -0.58 11.11 16.73
CA PRO A 155 -0.48 12.45 17.33
C PRO A 155 -0.90 13.54 16.35
N GLU A 156 -1.59 14.58 16.81
CA GLU A 156 -2.05 15.67 15.94
C GLU A 156 -0.92 16.36 15.18
N THR A 157 0.26 16.44 15.77
CA THR A 157 1.47 17.00 15.14
C THR A 157 1.93 16.20 13.91
N GLU A 158 1.46 14.98 13.77
CA GLU A 158 1.87 14.05 12.71
C GLU A 158 0.84 13.90 11.59
N TYR A 159 -0.36 14.47 11.72
CA TYR A 159 -1.44 14.31 10.74
C TYR A 159 -1.07 14.69 9.30
N GLU A 160 -0.26 15.72 9.11
CA GLU A 160 0.22 16.09 7.77
C GLU A 160 1.41 15.25 7.33
N ASN A 161 2.20 14.75 8.28
CA ASN A 161 3.42 14.02 7.99
C ASN A 161 3.12 12.58 7.55
N VAL A 162 2.11 11.92 8.13
CA VAL A 162 1.76 10.52 7.82
C VAL A 162 1.34 10.30 6.38
N PHE A 163 0.96 11.36 5.66
CA PHE A 163 0.65 11.28 4.23
C PHE A 163 1.87 11.47 3.33
N LYS A 164 3.03 11.81 3.90
CA LYS A 164 4.27 11.95 3.11
C LYS A 164 4.82 10.57 2.77
N PRO A 165 5.23 10.33 1.51
CA PRO A 165 5.89 9.08 1.15
C PRO A 165 7.11 8.79 2.03
N PHE A 166 7.29 7.54 2.43
CA PHE A 166 8.40 7.05 3.28
C PHE A 166 8.41 7.58 4.72
N TYR A 167 7.39 8.33 5.11
CA TYR A 167 7.31 8.81 6.49
C TYR A 167 6.83 7.72 7.43
N LYS A 168 7.46 7.62 8.58
CA LYS A 168 7.08 6.73 9.68
C LYS A 168 7.17 7.50 10.98
N ILE A 169 6.19 7.32 11.84
CA ILE A 169 6.26 7.82 13.21
C ILE A 169 7.23 6.90 13.97
N ASP A 170 8.42 7.42 14.33
CA ASP A 170 9.42 6.67 15.09
C ASP A 170 8.88 6.33 16.49
N LYS A 171 8.43 5.11 16.67
CA LYS A 171 8.18 4.53 17.98
C LYS A 171 9.27 3.51 18.26
N GLY A 172 10.36 3.98 18.89
CA GLY A 172 11.39 3.18 19.55
C GLY A 172 11.92 1.95 18.81
N ARG A 173 13.17 1.71 18.88
CA ARG A 173 14.00 0.69 18.20
C ARG A 173 13.59 -0.78 18.40
N GLY A 174 12.32 -1.12 18.67
CA GLY A 174 11.90 -2.47 19.02
C GLY A 174 11.02 -3.18 18.00
N ASP A 175 10.24 -2.48 17.19
CA ASP A 175 9.25 -3.11 16.31
C ASP A 175 9.44 -2.69 14.85
N SER A 176 10.52 -3.20 14.24
CA SER A 176 10.72 -3.16 12.79
C SER A 176 9.83 -4.17 12.06
N LYS A 177 8.53 -4.22 12.34
CA LYS A 177 7.58 -4.87 11.44
C LYS A 177 7.39 -3.99 10.22
N SER A 178 8.24 -4.23 9.29
CA SER A 178 8.39 -3.79 7.92
C SER A 178 7.15 -3.21 7.22
N SER A 179 6.87 -1.93 7.43
CA SER A 179 6.15 -1.13 6.43
C SER A 179 7.11 -0.10 5.86
N VAL A 180 7.06 0.15 4.55
CA VAL A 180 7.98 1.07 3.88
C VAL A 180 7.50 2.53 3.99
N GLY A 181 6.33 2.80 4.59
CA GLY A 181 5.77 4.16 4.67
C GLY A 181 5.27 4.68 3.31
N LEU A 182 4.75 3.79 2.46
CA LEU A 182 4.14 4.09 1.16
C LEU A 182 2.63 3.77 1.15
N GLY A 183 2.07 3.59 2.34
CA GLY A 183 0.65 3.31 2.57
C GLY A 183 -0.25 4.50 2.36
#